data_19c0d507c680bd942e7c012b78ffdb30
#
_entry.id   19c0d507c680bd942e7c012b78ffdb30
#
_cell.length_a   1.000
_cell.length_b   1.000
_cell.length_c   1.000
_cell.angle_alpha   90.00
_cell.angle_beta   90.00
_cell.angle_gamma   90.00
#
_symmetry.space_group_name_H-M   'P 1'
#
loop_
_entity.id
_entity.type
_entity.pdbx_description
1 polymer ?
#
loop_
_entity_poly.entity_id
_entity_poly.type
_entity_poly.pdbx_seq_one_letter_code
_entity_poly.pdbx_strand_id
1 'polypeptide(L)'
;MAEHGTTDETPLLLATLPPSDRQRRMAFAIVASFVVAFLITVPFAYMPLPRLDAWIPAFTSAIVITDLITSALLFSQFSIARQRALLVLATGYLFSALIVVPYALTFPGVFAPTGLLGADLQSAVWLYIIWHMASPLSVIVYELFKSANDRTTPLSHEPLGTRISLSVAIAIAVVCALTWLFTAQHDLLPRLYLDPTHLSPTAHFAAACVAILCALALALLWSRGSSVLDLWLMVTVSAWLMEITLQGLFLTDRFSLAWYVGRAYSLIAGSVVLIVLLSETTTLYAHLARTAMRRRAARNARQIAMDTMAASIAHEVNQPLGSIALNAEAALQYLARTPPNDDEVRAALEDIAAASARGSQAIASLRAMFNKTTRGRVSFDVTDLVREVLAILDLDLHAQRVLVSTALRAGLPRILADRGQLQQVLLNLITNAIESMRSVSDRQHRLRISSDFPEGMSEIRISIEDSGPGIDQQDEKKIFEPFFSTKPSGMGIGLTICRSIVISHGGSLRAFSNKPYGTIFEIALPVDAEHSS
;
A
#
# COMPACT_ATOMS: atom_id res chain seq x y z
N MET A 1 1.83 23.53 16.92
CA MET A 1 2.48 22.21 17.04
C MET A 1 1.54 21.22 16.40
N ALA A 2 1.74 20.92 15.12
CA ALA A 2 0.89 20.00 14.36
C ALA A 2 1.60 18.66 14.34
N GLU A 3 1.00 17.68 15.01
CA GLU A 3 1.35 16.28 14.88
C GLU A 3 1.06 15.84 13.42
N HIS A 4 2.14 15.68 12.67
CA HIS A 4 2.10 14.88 11.46
C HIS A 4 1.89 13.43 11.91
N GLY A 5 0.66 12.96 11.84
CA GLY A 5 0.33 11.54 11.84
C GLY A 5 0.95 10.89 10.60
N THR A 6 2.23 10.52 10.70
CA THR A 6 2.79 9.47 9.86
C THR A 6 2.09 8.19 10.30
N THR A 7 1.09 7.76 9.54
CA THR A 7 0.68 6.36 9.55
C THR A 7 1.95 5.57 9.18
N ASP A 8 2.62 5.06 10.21
CA ASP A 8 3.67 4.05 10.10
C ASP A 8 3.02 2.87 9.38
N GLU A 9 3.19 2.81 8.05
CA GLU A 9 2.92 1.61 7.27
C GLU A 9 3.95 0.58 7.73
N THR A 10 3.69 -0.07 8.87
CA THR A 10 4.45 -1.23 9.31
C THR A 10 4.45 -2.22 8.15
N PRO A 11 5.62 -2.63 7.65
CA PRO A 11 5.69 -3.56 6.53
C PRO A 11 4.90 -4.82 6.89
N LEU A 12 3.95 -5.19 6.04
CA LEU A 12 3.12 -6.37 6.17
C LEU A 12 3.99 -7.63 6.06
N LEU A 13 4.53 -8.10 7.18
CA LEU A 13 5.40 -9.28 7.26
C LEU A 13 4.62 -10.46 7.86
N LEU A 14 4.89 -11.68 7.40
CA LEU A 14 4.28 -12.93 7.91
C LEU A 14 4.37 -13.05 9.43
N ALA A 15 5.46 -12.58 10.01
CA ALA A 15 5.69 -12.60 11.46
C ALA A 15 4.76 -11.65 12.25
N THR A 16 4.07 -10.72 11.58
CA THR A 16 3.20 -9.72 12.22
C THR A 16 1.74 -9.80 11.80
N LEU A 17 1.43 -10.48 10.69
CA LEU A 17 0.06 -10.61 10.19
C LEU A 17 -0.72 -11.70 10.92
N PRO A 18 -1.95 -11.43 11.40
CA PRO A 18 -2.81 -12.46 11.95
C PRO A 18 -3.30 -13.40 10.84
N PRO A 19 -3.39 -14.73 11.12
CA PRO A 19 -3.85 -15.70 10.14
C PRO A 19 -5.35 -15.54 9.86
N SER A 20 -5.72 -15.63 8.57
CA SER A 20 -7.11 -15.65 8.13
C SER A 20 -7.79 -16.97 8.51
N ASP A 21 -9.14 -16.98 8.58
CA ASP A 21 -9.91 -18.19 8.85
C ASP A 21 -9.69 -19.29 7.79
N ARG A 22 -9.43 -18.90 6.54
CA ARG A 22 -9.08 -19.84 5.47
C ARG A 22 -7.74 -20.53 5.74
N GLN A 23 -6.73 -19.76 6.15
CA GLN A 23 -5.40 -20.31 6.49
C GLN A 23 -5.48 -21.24 7.71
N ARG A 24 -6.25 -20.86 8.75
CA ARG A 24 -6.48 -21.71 9.93
C ARG A 24 -7.14 -23.04 9.53
N ARG A 25 -8.22 -22.99 8.75
CA ARG A 25 -8.89 -24.23 8.27
C ARG A 25 -7.97 -25.11 7.44
N MET A 26 -7.13 -24.50 6.58
CA MET A 26 -6.16 -25.23 5.76
C MET A 26 -5.08 -25.89 6.62
N ALA A 27 -4.52 -25.17 7.61
CA ALA A 27 -3.55 -25.73 8.55
C ALA A 27 -4.13 -26.90 9.35
N PHE A 28 -5.35 -26.77 9.87
CA PHE A 28 -6.05 -27.85 10.55
C PHE A 28 -6.28 -29.08 9.64
N ALA A 29 -6.68 -28.85 8.39
CA ALA A 29 -6.88 -29.95 7.43
C ALA A 29 -5.57 -30.69 7.12
N ILE A 30 -4.45 -29.97 7.02
CA ILE A 30 -3.13 -30.56 6.79
C ILE A 30 -2.69 -31.37 8.02
N VAL A 31 -2.80 -30.81 9.23
CA VAL A 31 -2.47 -31.55 10.46
C VAL A 31 -3.36 -32.77 10.64
N ALA A 32 -4.67 -32.66 10.37
CA ALA A 32 -5.59 -33.79 10.39
C ALA A 32 -5.18 -34.88 9.38
N SER A 33 -4.75 -34.50 8.16
CA SER A 33 -4.25 -35.45 7.17
C SER A 33 -2.97 -36.16 7.63
N PHE A 34 -2.08 -35.43 8.33
CA PHE A 34 -0.89 -36.05 8.95
C PHE A 34 -1.26 -37.08 10.02
N VAL A 35 -2.21 -36.75 10.89
CA VAL A 35 -2.70 -37.69 11.94
C VAL A 35 -3.33 -38.93 11.29
N VAL A 36 -4.16 -38.76 10.26
CA VAL A 36 -4.76 -39.89 9.54
C VAL A 36 -3.67 -40.76 8.89
N ALA A 37 -2.71 -40.16 8.20
CA ALA A 37 -1.60 -40.88 7.57
C ALA A 37 -0.76 -41.61 8.62
N PHE A 38 -0.50 -40.99 9.80
CA PHE A 38 0.19 -41.61 10.92
C PHE A 38 -0.57 -42.85 11.42
N LEU A 39 -1.87 -42.71 11.70
CA LEU A 39 -2.70 -43.82 12.20
C LEU A 39 -2.81 -44.97 11.19
N ILE A 40 -2.83 -44.70 9.90
CA ILE A 40 -2.80 -45.71 8.82
C ILE A 40 -1.43 -46.41 8.80
N THR A 41 -0.33 -45.68 9.06
CA THR A 41 1.03 -46.21 9.00
C THR A 41 1.35 -47.11 10.21
N VAL A 42 0.90 -46.75 11.40
CA VAL A 42 1.24 -47.44 12.65
C VAL A 42 1.03 -48.97 12.60
N PRO A 43 -0.11 -49.55 12.13
CA PRO A 43 -0.30 -51.01 12.05
C PRO A 43 0.71 -51.73 11.15
N PHE A 44 1.28 -51.03 10.17
CA PHE A 44 2.22 -51.56 9.18
C PHE A 44 3.65 -51.06 9.40
N ALA A 45 3.91 -50.36 10.51
CA ALA A 45 5.17 -49.65 10.77
C ALA A 45 6.40 -50.56 10.62
N TYR A 46 6.29 -51.81 11.08
CA TYR A 46 7.36 -52.80 11.06
C TYR A 46 7.56 -53.52 9.72
N MET A 47 6.70 -53.24 8.72
CA MET A 47 6.78 -53.90 7.42
C MET A 47 8.11 -53.59 6.74
N PRO A 48 8.98 -54.61 6.46
CA PRO A 48 10.23 -54.36 5.76
C PRO A 48 9.98 -54.01 4.32
N LEU A 49 10.68 -52.97 3.82
CA LEU A 49 10.64 -52.54 2.43
C LEU A 49 12.01 -52.73 1.77
N PRO A 50 12.07 -52.85 0.44
CA PRO A 50 13.34 -52.91 -0.26
C PRO A 50 14.20 -51.68 0.01
N ARG A 51 15.51 -51.90 0.13
CA ARG A 51 16.47 -50.82 0.26
C ARG A 51 16.56 -50.05 -1.05
N LEU A 52 16.28 -48.74 -0.99
CA LEU A 52 16.42 -47.80 -2.13
C LEU A 52 17.67 -46.96 -1.91
N ASP A 53 18.78 -47.31 -2.59
CA ASP A 53 20.06 -46.62 -2.41
C ASP A 53 20.01 -45.15 -2.74
N ALA A 54 19.19 -44.73 -3.74
CA ALA A 54 19.00 -43.35 -4.11
C ALA A 54 18.16 -42.53 -3.12
N TRP A 55 17.47 -43.18 -2.16
CA TRP A 55 16.52 -42.49 -1.26
C TRP A 55 17.20 -41.45 -0.37
N ILE A 56 18.29 -41.83 0.33
CA ILE A 56 18.98 -40.91 1.23
C ILE A 56 19.57 -39.72 0.49
N PRO A 57 20.33 -39.88 -0.62
CA PRO A 57 20.81 -38.74 -1.38
C PRO A 57 19.70 -37.84 -1.89
N ALA A 58 18.61 -38.38 -2.42
CA ALA A 58 17.48 -37.60 -2.93
C ALA A 58 16.78 -36.82 -1.81
N PHE A 59 16.45 -37.50 -0.72
CA PHE A 59 15.82 -36.91 0.48
C PHE A 59 16.67 -35.79 1.07
N THR A 60 17.95 -36.05 1.33
CA THR A 60 18.86 -35.07 1.93
C THR A 60 19.11 -33.88 1.02
N SER A 61 19.26 -34.09 -0.28
CA SER A 61 19.39 -32.98 -1.25
C SER A 61 18.16 -32.08 -1.26
N ALA A 62 16.96 -32.67 -1.23
CA ALA A 62 15.72 -31.92 -1.17
C ALA A 62 15.63 -31.07 0.11
N ILE A 63 15.97 -31.65 1.28
CA ILE A 63 15.99 -30.92 2.56
C ILE A 63 17.01 -29.78 2.52
N VAL A 64 18.24 -30.03 2.05
CA VAL A 64 19.27 -28.99 1.96
C VAL A 64 18.78 -27.81 1.11
N ILE A 65 18.19 -28.07 -0.05
CA ILE A 65 17.68 -27.02 -0.94
C ILE A 65 16.53 -26.26 -0.30
N THR A 66 15.54 -26.96 0.28
CA THR A 66 14.38 -26.32 0.89
C THR A 66 14.77 -25.48 2.10
N ASP A 67 15.64 -25.98 2.97
CA ASP A 67 16.06 -25.30 4.18
C ASP A 67 17.00 -24.11 3.88
N LEU A 68 17.89 -24.22 2.88
CA LEU A 68 18.71 -23.10 2.43
C LEU A 68 17.86 -21.95 1.88
N ILE A 69 16.87 -22.25 1.04
CA ILE A 69 15.98 -21.22 0.48
C ILE A 69 15.14 -20.62 1.61
N THR A 70 14.61 -21.43 2.51
CA THR A 70 13.84 -20.97 3.68
C THR A 70 14.69 -20.05 4.55
N SER A 71 15.92 -20.44 4.87
CA SER A 71 16.87 -19.63 5.62
C SER A 71 17.16 -18.28 4.93
N ALA A 72 17.43 -18.29 3.63
CA ALA A 72 17.69 -17.06 2.87
C ALA A 72 16.48 -16.11 2.87
N LEU A 73 15.26 -16.63 2.72
CA LEU A 73 14.03 -15.84 2.80
C LEU A 73 13.82 -15.27 4.20
N LEU A 74 14.09 -16.04 5.26
CA LEU A 74 13.99 -15.56 6.65
C LEU A 74 15.05 -14.51 6.96
N PHE A 75 16.29 -14.63 6.48
CA PHE A 75 17.31 -13.57 6.57
C PHE A 75 16.88 -12.30 5.81
N SER A 76 16.25 -12.45 4.65
CA SER A 76 15.67 -11.33 3.92
C SER A 76 14.57 -10.64 4.74
N GLN A 77 13.65 -11.39 5.34
CA GLN A 77 12.63 -10.82 6.24
C GLN A 77 13.24 -10.17 7.48
N PHE A 78 14.28 -10.78 8.08
CA PHE A 78 15.04 -10.17 9.18
C PHE A 78 15.65 -8.82 8.75
N SER A 79 16.16 -8.70 7.53
CA SER A 79 16.75 -7.46 7.04
C SER A 79 15.75 -6.29 7.01
N ILE A 80 14.47 -6.60 6.81
CA ILE A 80 13.36 -5.64 6.77
C ILE A 80 12.81 -5.38 8.18
N ALA A 81 12.45 -6.44 8.90
CA ALA A 81 11.76 -6.36 10.21
C ALA A 81 12.69 -6.06 11.38
N ARG A 82 13.98 -6.42 11.26
CA ARG A 82 15.01 -6.33 12.33
C ARG A 82 14.64 -7.03 13.64
N GLN A 83 13.79 -8.06 13.58
CA GLN A 83 13.36 -8.83 14.73
C GLN A 83 14.36 -9.97 15.02
N ARG A 84 14.91 -10.01 16.24
CA ARG A 84 15.85 -11.07 16.68
C ARG A 84 15.29 -12.49 16.52
N ALA A 85 13.99 -12.65 16.72
CA ALA A 85 13.29 -13.91 16.54
C ALA A 85 13.49 -14.50 15.13
N LEU A 86 13.35 -13.66 14.08
CA LEU A 86 13.57 -14.09 12.68
C LEU A 86 15.01 -14.49 12.42
N LEU A 87 15.99 -13.80 13.04
CA LEU A 87 17.40 -14.17 12.92
C LEU A 87 17.68 -15.56 13.49
N VAL A 88 17.09 -15.86 14.65
CA VAL A 88 17.22 -17.20 15.29
C VAL A 88 16.61 -18.28 14.40
N LEU A 89 15.40 -18.06 13.89
CA LEU A 89 14.72 -19.03 13.04
C LEU A 89 15.49 -19.24 11.71
N ALA A 90 15.98 -18.17 11.09
CA ALA A 90 16.82 -18.23 9.89
C ALA A 90 18.10 -19.05 10.12
N THR A 91 18.75 -18.82 11.28
CA THR A 91 19.95 -19.58 11.67
C THR A 91 19.63 -21.05 11.95
N GLY A 92 18.46 -21.36 12.53
CA GLY A 92 17.99 -22.73 12.74
C GLY A 92 17.81 -23.49 11.43
N TYR A 93 17.17 -22.89 10.42
CA TYR A 93 17.05 -23.50 9.09
C TYR A 93 18.40 -23.63 8.37
N LEU A 94 19.30 -22.65 8.54
CA LEU A 94 20.66 -22.76 8.01
C LEU A 94 21.42 -23.92 8.64
N PHE A 95 21.34 -24.04 9.97
CA PHE A 95 21.95 -25.17 10.69
C PHE A 95 21.39 -26.50 10.20
N SER A 96 20.06 -26.63 10.03
CA SER A 96 19.41 -27.82 9.47
C SER A 96 19.98 -28.18 8.10
N ALA A 97 20.03 -27.22 7.16
CA ALA A 97 20.59 -27.44 5.84
C ALA A 97 22.05 -27.91 5.86
N LEU A 98 22.87 -27.32 6.75
CA LEU A 98 24.30 -27.63 6.84
C LEU A 98 24.55 -28.98 7.50
N ILE A 99 23.82 -29.36 8.55
CA ILE A 99 24.05 -30.61 9.31
C ILE A 99 23.59 -31.85 8.52
N VAL A 100 22.61 -31.69 7.62
CA VAL A 100 22.12 -32.79 6.77
C VAL A 100 23.19 -33.24 5.77
N VAL A 101 24.15 -32.38 5.39
CA VAL A 101 25.25 -32.75 4.50
C VAL A 101 26.16 -33.81 5.14
N PRO A 102 26.80 -33.59 6.29
CA PRO A 102 27.58 -34.62 6.94
C PRO A 102 26.74 -35.85 7.34
N TYR A 103 25.46 -35.69 7.69
CA TYR A 103 24.55 -36.82 7.88
C TYR A 103 24.48 -37.71 6.64
N ALA A 104 24.30 -37.15 5.43
CA ALA A 104 24.26 -37.91 4.18
C ALA A 104 25.61 -38.59 3.89
N LEU A 105 26.73 -37.87 4.09
CA LEU A 105 28.08 -38.36 3.82
C LEU A 105 28.48 -39.51 4.77
N THR A 106 28.04 -39.45 6.03
CA THR A 106 28.34 -40.47 7.04
C THR A 106 27.37 -41.64 7.02
N PHE A 107 26.28 -41.60 6.23
CA PHE A 107 25.30 -42.66 6.19
C PHE A 107 25.85 -43.93 5.56
N PRO A 108 25.83 -45.09 6.26
CA PRO A 108 26.42 -46.33 5.77
C PRO A 108 25.77 -46.83 4.48
N GLY A 109 26.61 -47.14 3.46
CA GLY A 109 26.18 -47.70 2.21
C GLY A 109 25.59 -46.73 1.20
N VAL A 110 25.71 -45.41 1.41
CA VAL A 110 25.36 -44.38 0.40
C VAL A 110 26.55 -44.10 -0.47
N PHE A 111 27.66 -43.66 0.10
CA PHE A 111 28.89 -43.32 -0.63
C PHE A 111 30.03 -44.27 -0.35
N ALA A 112 30.03 -44.94 0.82
CA ALA A 112 30.97 -45.97 1.19
C ALA A 112 30.27 -46.98 2.12
N PRO A 113 30.76 -48.25 2.25
CA PRO A 113 30.13 -49.27 3.11
C PRO A 113 29.91 -48.82 4.58
N THR A 114 30.85 -48.09 5.18
CA THR A 114 30.79 -47.56 6.53
C THR A 114 30.40 -46.08 6.61
N GLY A 115 30.24 -45.39 5.45
CA GLY A 115 30.13 -43.95 5.32
C GLY A 115 31.48 -43.28 5.08
N LEU A 116 31.47 -41.99 4.75
CA LEU A 116 32.67 -41.16 4.58
C LEU A 116 33.09 -40.48 5.88
N LEU A 117 34.18 -39.73 5.88
CA LEU A 117 34.68 -38.91 6.99
C LEU A 117 35.17 -39.73 8.21
N GLY A 118 35.57 -41.01 8.02
CA GLY A 118 35.93 -41.89 9.14
C GLY A 118 34.75 -42.28 10.04
N ALA A 119 33.54 -42.23 9.50
CA ALA A 119 32.31 -42.53 10.22
C ALA A 119 32.20 -43.99 10.60
N ASP A 120 31.50 -44.23 11.71
CA ASP A 120 31.03 -45.53 12.15
C ASP A 120 29.49 -45.61 12.11
N LEU A 121 28.94 -46.72 12.60
CA LEU A 121 27.49 -46.93 12.68
C LEU A 121 26.74 -45.83 13.48
N GLN A 122 27.41 -45.21 14.46
CA GLN A 122 26.83 -44.25 15.41
C GLN A 122 26.82 -42.82 14.80
N SER A 123 27.78 -42.48 13.94
CA SER A 123 27.99 -41.12 13.44
C SER A 123 26.76 -40.52 12.79
N ALA A 124 26.16 -41.23 11.82
CA ALA A 124 24.96 -40.77 11.13
C ALA A 124 23.75 -40.62 12.04
N VAL A 125 23.62 -41.46 13.04
CA VAL A 125 22.47 -41.43 13.98
C VAL A 125 22.57 -40.24 14.93
N TRP A 126 23.77 -39.95 15.44
CA TRP A 126 23.99 -38.77 16.27
C TRP A 126 23.73 -37.48 15.51
N LEU A 127 24.19 -37.39 14.27
CA LEU A 127 23.90 -36.24 13.40
C LEU A 127 22.39 -36.08 13.16
N TYR A 128 21.68 -37.19 12.93
CA TYR A 128 20.22 -37.20 12.78
C TYR A 128 19.50 -36.69 14.04
N ILE A 129 19.86 -37.19 15.23
CA ILE A 129 19.24 -36.79 16.50
C ILE A 129 19.49 -35.30 16.79
N ILE A 130 20.72 -34.83 16.63
CA ILE A 130 21.06 -33.40 16.86
C ILE A 130 20.32 -32.49 15.87
N TRP A 131 20.22 -32.90 14.62
CA TRP A 131 19.42 -32.18 13.65
C TRP A 131 17.97 -32.03 14.11
N HIS A 132 17.33 -33.12 14.54
CA HIS A 132 15.95 -33.16 15.02
C HIS A 132 15.75 -32.47 16.37
N MET A 133 16.76 -32.36 17.21
CA MET A 133 16.71 -31.57 18.45
C MET A 133 16.82 -30.06 18.17
N ALA A 134 17.72 -29.69 17.26
CA ALA A 134 17.96 -28.27 16.94
C ALA A 134 16.76 -27.60 16.30
N SER A 135 15.99 -28.31 15.48
CA SER A 135 14.82 -27.77 14.77
C SER A 135 13.73 -27.27 15.72
N PRO A 136 13.12 -28.06 16.61
CA PRO A 136 12.13 -27.54 17.55
C PRO A 136 12.74 -26.56 18.58
N LEU A 137 14.02 -26.71 18.94
CA LEU A 137 14.72 -25.77 19.81
C LEU A 137 14.78 -24.38 19.18
N SER A 138 15.07 -24.30 17.89
CA SER A 138 15.08 -23.01 17.15
C SER A 138 13.71 -22.34 17.18
N VAL A 139 12.62 -23.10 17.10
CA VAL A 139 11.24 -22.60 17.20
C VAL A 139 10.92 -22.12 18.63
N ILE A 140 11.35 -22.86 19.65
CA ILE A 140 11.20 -22.45 21.06
C ILE A 140 11.91 -21.10 21.28
N VAL A 141 13.17 -20.99 20.86
CA VAL A 141 13.96 -19.78 21.02
C VAL A 141 13.35 -18.62 20.20
N TYR A 142 12.85 -18.88 19.00
CA TYR A 142 12.09 -17.90 18.20
C TYR A 142 10.93 -17.31 19.01
N GLU A 143 10.06 -18.15 19.61
CA GLU A 143 8.92 -17.68 20.39
C GLU A 143 9.34 -16.91 21.67
N LEU A 144 10.41 -17.33 22.33
CA LEU A 144 10.93 -16.60 23.49
C LEU A 144 11.44 -15.20 23.12
N PHE A 145 12.17 -15.06 22.01
CA PHE A 145 12.65 -13.77 21.54
C PHE A 145 11.54 -12.88 20.96
N LYS A 146 10.51 -13.45 20.35
CA LYS A 146 9.34 -12.73 19.89
C LYS A 146 8.61 -12.05 21.05
N SER A 147 8.37 -12.79 22.15
CA SER A 147 7.75 -12.26 23.37
C SER A 147 8.60 -11.20 24.09
N ALA A 148 9.93 -11.30 24.01
CA ALA A 148 10.84 -10.30 24.61
C ALA A 148 10.92 -9.02 23.79
N ASN A 149 10.76 -9.09 22.47
CA ASN A 149 10.88 -7.93 21.57
C ASN A 149 9.71 -6.95 21.70
N ASP A 150 8.53 -7.41 22.17
CA ASP A 150 7.40 -6.51 22.51
C ASP A 150 7.73 -5.56 23.70
N ARG A 151 8.85 -5.77 24.40
CA ARG A 151 9.24 -5.04 25.62
C ARG A 151 10.53 -4.23 25.50
N THR A 152 11.28 -4.30 24.40
CA THR A 152 12.60 -3.66 24.28
C THR A 152 12.80 -2.90 22.98
N THR A 153 13.46 -1.76 23.12
CA THR A 153 13.89 -0.78 22.10
C THR A 153 14.44 -1.39 20.79
N PRO A 154 14.27 -0.65 19.66
CA PRO A 154 14.83 -1.04 18.37
C PRO A 154 16.32 -1.27 18.47
N LEU A 155 16.79 -2.33 17.82
CA LEU A 155 18.19 -2.74 17.74
C LEU A 155 19.09 -1.55 17.36
N SER A 156 19.99 -1.18 18.29
CA SER A 156 21.04 -0.19 18.11
C SER A 156 21.86 -0.38 16.81
N HIS A 157 22.46 0.68 16.36
CA HIS A 157 23.20 0.99 15.13
C HIS A 157 24.24 -0.01 14.57
N GLU A 158 24.23 -1.29 14.95
CA GLU A 158 25.14 -2.26 14.35
C GLU A 158 24.75 -2.61 12.91
N PRO A 159 25.72 -2.73 12.01
CA PRO A 159 25.45 -3.05 10.60
C PRO A 159 24.83 -4.45 10.46
N LEU A 160 23.74 -4.51 9.74
CA LEU A 160 22.91 -5.70 9.53
C LEU A 160 23.72 -6.90 8.99
N GLY A 161 24.64 -6.60 8.06
CA GLY A 161 25.52 -7.59 7.45
C GLY A 161 26.38 -8.34 8.49
N THR A 162 26.88 -7.66 9.50
CA THR A 162 27.72 -8.25 10.53
C THR A 162 26.97 -9.31 11.35
N ARG A 163 25.69 -9.07 11.67
CA ARG A 163 24.88 -10.03 12.44
C ARG A 163 24.55 -11.28 11.62
N ILE A 164 24.19 -11.10 10.35
CA ILE A 164 23.93 -12.24 9.44
C ILE A 164 25.22 -13.03 9.25
N SER A 165 26.36 -12.38 8.96
CA SER A 165 27.65 -13.05 8.76
C SER A 165 28.09 -13.80 10.01
N LEU A 166 27.89 -13.21 11.20
CA LEU A 166 28.23 -13.85 12.47
C LEU A 166 27.33 -15.08 12.70
N SER A 167 26.03 -14.99 12.45
CA SER A 167 25.11 -16.14 12.58
C SER A 167 25.49 -17.28 11.64
N VAL A 168 25.83 -16.97 10.39
CA VAL A 168 26.31 -17.93 9.39
C VAL A 168 27.62 -18.58 9.86
N ALA A 169 28.59 -17.79 10.30
CA ALA A 169 29.87 -18.29 10.79
C ALA A 169 29.70 -19.22 12.01
N ILE A 170 28.84 -18.85 12.95
CA ILE A 170 28.52 -19.68 14.12
C ILE A 170 27.88 -21.00 13.67
N ALA A 171 26.90 -20.97 12.79
CA ALA A 171 26.24 -22.18 12.30
C ALA A 171 27.24 -23.15 11.63
N ILE A 172 28.12 -22.63 10.76
CA ILE A 172 29.18 -23.43 10.11
C ILE A 172 30.13 -24.01 11.17
N ALA A 173 30.61 -23.17 12.11
CA ALA A 173 31.54 -23.63 13.15
C ALA A 173 30.95 -24.75 14.02
N VAL A 174 29.66 -24.59 14.40
CA VAL A 174 28.96 -25.62 15.21
C VAL A 174 28.80 -26.92 14.43
N VAL A 175 28.37 -26.85 13.14
CA VAL A 175 28.25 -28.06 12.32
C VAL A 175 29.58 -28.75 12.11
N CYS A 176 30.68 -28.01 11.86
CA CYS A 176 32.02 -28.59 11.73
C CYS A 176 32.46 -29.25 13.05
N ALA A 177 32.25 -28.62 14.21
CA ALA A 177 32.59 -29.15 15.51
C ALA A 177 31.80 -30.43 15.84
N LEU A 178 30.49 -30.46 15.58
CA LEU A 178 29.64 -31.62 15.76
C LEU A 178 30.02 -32.75 14.81
N THR A 179 30.30 -32.43 13.54
CA THR A 179 30.77 -33.44 12.57
C THR A 179 32.07 -34.07 13.05
N TRP A 180 33.05 -33.28 13.46
CA TRP A 180 34.30 -33.77 14.02
C TRP A 180 34.07 -34.62 15.28
N LEU A 181 33.24 -34.17 16.20
CA LEU A 181 32.90 -34.93 17.45
C LEU A 181 32.31 -36.30 17.11
N PHE A 182 31.36 -36.37 16.18
CA PHE A 182 30.64 -37.60 15.86
C PHE A 182 31.38 -38.53 14.92
N THR A 183 32.44 -38.06 14.25
CA THR A 183 33.25 -38.90 13.34
C THR A 183 34.60 -39.27 13.97
N ALA A 184 35.31 -38.32 14.60
CA ALA A 184 36.66 -38.55 15.14
C ALA A 184 36.66 -38.97 16.60
N GLN A 185 35.59 -38.66 17.37
CA GLN A 185 35.51 -38.91 18.82
C GLN A 185 34.30 -39.79 19.19
N HIS A 186 33.87 -40.67 18.28
CA HIS A 186 32.67 -41.49 18.42
C HIS A 186 32.71 -42.40 19.64
N ASP A 187 33.90 -42.81 20.10
CA ASP A 187 34.08 -43.67 21.28
C ASP A 187 33.66 -43.02 22.62
N LEU A 188 33.59 -41.68 22.66
CA LEU A 188 33.15 -40.91 23.83
C LEU A 188 31.62 -40.87 23.98
N LEU A 189 30.89 -41.33 22.97
CA LEU A 189 29.44 -41.14 22.89
C LEU A 189 28.71 -42.46 23.27
N PRO A 190 27.54 -42.34 23.92
CA PRO A 190 26.68 -43.51 24.16
C PRO A 190 26.30 -44.18 22.85
N ARG A 191 26.29 -45.50 22.84
CA ARG A 191 25.88 -46.28 21.66
C ARG A 191 24.37 -46.19 21.49
N LEU A 192 23.94 -45.69 20.31
CA LEU A 192 22.53 -45.58 19.90
C LEU A 192 22.05 -46.82 19.17
N TYR A 193 22.96 -47.50 18.43
CA TYR A 193 22.71 -48.82 17.86
C TYR A 193 23.59 -49.88 18.54
N LEU A 194 22.98 -50.99 18.89
CA LEU A 194 23.70 -52.14 19.40
C LEU A 194 24.32 -52.97 18.27
N ASP A 195 23.59 -53.05 17.16
CA ASP A 195 24.01 -53.68 15.91
C ASP A 195 23.36 -52.92 14.72
N PRO A 196 23.62 -53.24 13.43
CA PRO A 196 23.07 -52.53 12.30
C PRO A 196 21.54 -52.42 12.25
N THR A 197 20.82 -53.23 13.03
CA THR A 197 19.37 -53.36 12.99
C THR A 197 18.71 -52.94 14.30
N HIS A 198 19.33 -53.17 15.46
CA HIS A 198 18.70 -52.95 16.76
C HIS A 198 19.11 -51.65 17.47
N LEU A 199 18.11 -50.85 17.83
CA LEU A 199 18.28 -49.62 18.61
C LEU A 199 18.57 -49.94 20.09
N SER A 200 19.41 -49.13 20.72
CA SER A 200 19.66 -49.16 22.16
C SER A 200 18.57 -48.42 22.95
N PRO A 201 18.41 -48.68 24.25
CA PRO A 201 17.52 -47.89 25.11
C PRO A 201 17.85 -46.39 25.10
N THR A 202 19.12 -46.02 24.91
CA THR A 202 19.56 -44.62 24.80
C THR A 202 19.02 -43.92 23.54
N ALA A 203 18.80 -44.64 22.44
CA ALA A 203 18.18 -44.08 21.23
C ALA A 203 16.70 -43.74 21.45
N HIS A 204 15.96 -44.61 22.15
CA HIS A 204 14.57 -44.33 22.51
C HIS A 204 14.47 -43.14 23.48
N PHE A 205 15.40 -43.02 24.43
CA PHE A 205 15.49 -41.87 25.34
C PHE A 205 15.76 -40.58 24.55
N ALA A 206 16.70 -40.61 23.61
CA ALA A 206 17.00 -39.45 22.76
C ALA A 206 15.79 -39.05 21.90
N ALA A 207 15.09 -40.02 21.30
CA ALA A 207 13.85 -39.77 20.56
C ALA A 207 12.75 -39.15 21.44
N ALA A 208 12.60 -39.64 22.68
CA ALA A 208 11.66 -39.06 23.64
C ALA A 208 12.00 -37.59 23.99
N CYS A 209 13.28 -37.25 24.15
CA CYS A 209 13.71 -35.88 24.35
C CYS A 209 13.32 -34.96 23.17
N VAL A 210 13.51 -35.43 21.93
CA VAL A 210 13.07 -34.66 20.74
C VAL A 210 11.56 -34.51 20.73
N ALA A 211 10.80 -35.56 21.03
CA ALA A 211 9.34 -35.50 21.10
C ALA A 211 8.85 -34.48 22.14
N ILE A 212 9.50 -34.45 23.31
CA ILE A 212 9.19 -33.46 24.36
C ILE A 212 9.49 -32.03 23.88
N LEU A 213 10.61 -31.81 23.19
CA LEU A 213 10.93 -30.49 22.58
C LEU A 213 9.89 -30.09 21.55
N CYS A 214 9.45 -31.01 20.69
CA CYS A 214 8.37 -30.72 19.71
C CYS A 214 7.06 -30.40 20.44
N ALA A 215 6.68 -31.15 21.46
CA ALA A 215 5.47 -30.89 22.25
C ALA A 215 5.53 -29.52 22.95
N LEU A 216 6.70 -29.15 23.51
CA LEU A 216 6.92 -27.85 24.13
C LEU A 216 6.84 -26.71 23.09
N ALA A 217 7.46 -26.87 21.91
CA ALA A 217 7.36 -25.92 20.82
C ALA A 217 5.91 -25.70 20.37
N LEU A 218 5.14 -26.80 20.23
CA LEU A 218 3.70 -26.73 19.91
C LEU A 218 2.90 -26.02 21.00
N ALA A 219 3.14 -26.32 22.26
CA ALA A 219 2.46 -25.67 23.38
C ALA A 219 2.74 -24.15 23.42
N LEU A 220 3.99 -23.74 23.18
CA LEU A 220 4.37 -22.33 23.10
C LEU A 220 3.73 -21.63 21.91
N LEU A 221 3.79 -22.22 20.72
CA LEU A 221 3.15 -21.70 19.51
C LEU A 221 1.63 -21.60 19.68
N TRP A 222 1.00 -22.60 20.30
CA TRP A 222 -0.44 -22.60 20.57
C TRP A 222 -0.85 -21.50 21.55
N SER A 223 -0.08 -21.30 22.62
CA SER A 223 -0.41 -20.33 23.68
C SER A 223 -0.06 -18.89 23.33
N ARG A 224 0.94 -18.67 22.46
CA ARG A 224 1.50 -17.35 22.16
C ARG A 224 1.44 -16.97 20.68
N GLY A 225 1.24 -17.96 19.80
CA GLY A 225 1.26 -17.77 18.35
C GLY A 225 0.12 -16.87 17.90
N SER A 226 0.45 -15.77 17.26
CA SER A 226 -0.50 -14.76 16.79
C SER A 226 -0.36 -14.46 15.29
N SER A 227 0.67 -15.01 14.65
CA SER A 227 1.02 -14.68 13.27
C SER A 227 0.79 -15.84 12.28
N VAL A 228 0.76 -15.52 11.00
CA VAL A 228 0.71 -16.52 9.91
C VAL A 228 1.92 -17.45 9.99
N LEU A 229 3.11 -16.93 10.29
CA LEU A 229 4.32 -17.74 10.43
C LEU A 229 4.17 -18.77 11.57
N ASP A 230 3.65 -18.36 12.71
CA ASP A 230 3.44 -19.26 13.86
C ASP A 230 2.48 -20.40 13.52
N LEU A 231 1.40 -20.10 12.78
CA LEU A 231 0.44 -21.10 12.33
C LEU A 231 1.12 -22.19 11.49
N TRP A 232 1.98 -21.80 10.55
CA TRP A 232 2.66 -22.75 9.69
C TRP A 232 3.82 -23.46 10.37
N LEU A 233 4.49 -22.81 11.34
CA LEU A 233 5.43 -23.49 12.23
C LEU A 233 4.74 -24.56 13.08
N MET A 234 3.50 -24.34 13.55
CA MET A 234 2.72 -25.40 14.22
C MET A 234 2.50 -26.62 13.33
N VAL A 235 2.16 -26.41 12.04
CA VAL A 235 2.03 -27.51 11.07
C VAL A 235 3.34 -28.27 10.90
N THR A 236 4.46 -27.55 10.77
CA THR A 236 5.80 -28.11 10.61
C THR A 236 6.23 -28.92 11.85
N VAL A 237 6.08 -28.36 13.04
CA VAL A 237 6.43 -29.04 14.29
C VAL A 237 5.54 -30.27 14.56
N SER A 238 4.26 -30.22 14.13
CA SER A 238 3.37 -31.38 14.18
C SER A 238 3.87 -32.52 13.28
N ALA A 239 4.38 -32.23 12.10
CA ALA A 239 4.97 -33.21 11.21
C ALA A 239 6.26 -33.82 11.81
N TRP A 240 7.14 -33.01 12.43
CA TRP A 240 8.33 -33.51 13.14
C TRP A 240 7.96 -34.37 14.35
N LEU A 241 6.91 -34.00 15.08
CA LEU A 241 6.43 -34.83 16.18
C LEU A 241 5.94 -36.20 15.69
N MET A 242 5.21 -36.28 14.59
CA MET A 242 4.76 -37.54 13.98
C MET A 242 5.94 -38.38 13.52
N GLU A 243 6.92 -37.76 12.85
CA GLU A 243 8.13 -38.40 12.39
C GLU A 243 8.90 -39.05 13.56
N ILE A 244 9.24 -38.24 14.59
CA ILE A 244 10.06 -38.73 15.69
C ILE A 244 9.32 -39.78 16.54
N THR A 245 7.98 -39.69 16.61
CA THR A 245 7.15 -40.69 17.27
C THR A 245 7.17 -42.02 16.51
N LEU A 246 7.04 -41.99 15.17
CA LEU A 246 7.20 -43.18 14.33
C LEU A 246 8.57 -43.83 14.53
N GLN A 247 9.62 -43.02 14.56
CA GLN A 247 11.00 -43.48 14.66
C GLN A 247 11.36 -43.91 16.08
N GLY A 248 10.87 -43.23 17.11
CA GLY A 248 11.18 -43.52 18.51
C GLY A 248 10.41 -44.71 19.09
N LEU A 249 9.15 -44.91 18.67
CA LEU A 249 8.28 -45.95 19.25
C LEU A 249 8.13 -47.19 18.34
N PHE A 250 8.17 -46.98 17.00
CA PHE A 250 7.83 -48.03 16.03
C PHE A 250 8.99 -48.43 15.12
N LEU A 251 10.17 -47.79 15.22
CA LEU A 251 11.32 -48.18 14.43
C LEU A 251 12.06 -49.32 15.16
N THR A 252 11.98 -50.54 14.61
CA THR A 252 12.83 -51.64 15.01
C THR A 252 14.01 -51.84 14.06
N ASP A 253 13.73 -51.66 12.76
CA ASP A 253 14.69 -51.92 11.69
C ASP A 253 14.80 -50.80 10.69
N ARG A 254 16.00 -50.54 10.16
CA ARG A 254 16.21 -49.67 8.99
C ARG A 254 15.47 -50.23 7.80
N PHE A 255 14.96 -49.34 6.93
CA PHE A 255 14.21 -49.66 5.72
C PHE A 255 12.82 -50.27 5.97
N SER A 256 12.24 -50.09 7.16
CA SER A 256 10.83 -50.37 7.40
C SER A 256 9.91 -49.28 6.84
N LEU A 257 8.61 -49.53 6.75
CA LEU A 257 7.63 -48.55 6.34
C LEU A 257 7.70 -47.27 7.20
N ALA A 258 7.81 -47.44 8.55
CA ALA A 258 7.97 -46.32 9.47
C ALA A 258 9.20 -45.46 9.16
N TRP A 259 10.31 -46.08 8.76
CA TRP A 259 11.54 -45.40 8.40
C TRP A 259 11.39 -44.53 7.16
N TYR A 260 10.70 -45.00 6.11
CA TYR A 260 10.45 -44.21 4.90
C TYR A 260 9.42 -43.13 5.11
N VAL A 261 8.30 -43.45 5.78
CA VAL A 261 7.22 -42.49 6.03
C VAL A 261 7.68 -41.37 6.98
N GLY A 262 8.49 -41.68 8.00
CA GLY A 262 9.07 -40.64 8.86
C GLY A 262 9.83 -39.59 8.06
N ARG A 263 10.68 -40.01 7.12
CA ARG A 263 11.43 -39.07 6.25
C ARG A 263 10.55 -38.30 5.30
N ALA A 264 9.42 -38.89 4.86
CA ALA A 264 8.43 -38.14 4.07
C ALA A 264 7.81 -37.01 4.92
N TYR A 265 7.56 -37.21 6.22
CA TYR A 265 7.12 -36.14 7.12
C TYR A 265 8.13 -34.99 7.21
N SER A 266 9.44 -35.28 7.35
CA SER A 266 10.49 -34.25 7.34
C SER A 266 10.49 -33.43 6.07
N LEU A 267 10.38 -34.10 4.91
CA LEU A 267 10.38 -33.42 3.62
C LEU A 267 9.17 -32.50 3.47
N ILE A 268 7.99 -32.98 3.87
CA ILE A 268 6.76 -32.17 3.85
C ILE A 268 6.90 -30.98 4.81
N ALA A 269 7.40 -31.24 6.04
CA ALA A 269 7.60 -30.21 7.05
C ALA A 269 8.50 -29.07 6.53
N GLY A 270 9.65 -29.37 5.94
CA GLY A 270 10.55 -28.38 5.35
C GLY A 270 9.89 -27.62 4.18
N SER A 271 9.10 -28.32 3.37
CA SER A 271 8.43 -27.71 2.20
C SER A 271 7.29 -26.76 2.57
N VAL A 272 6.56 -27.01 3.65
CA VAL A 272 5.40 -26.18 4.08
C VAL A 272 5.82 -24.74 4.35
N VAL A 273 6.85 -24.51 5.16
CA VAL A 273 7.32 -23.16 5.50
C VAL A 273 7.86 -22.46 4.26
N LEU A 274 8.60 -23.18 3.41
CA LEU A 274 9.12 -22.63 2.15
C LEU A 274 8.00 -22.15 1.23
N ILE A 275 6.97 -22.97 1.00
CA ILE A 275 5.84 -22.62 0.13
C ILE A 275 5.12 -21.37 0.66
N VAL A 276 4.92 -21.30 1.97
CA VAL A 276 4.26 -20.14 2.60
C VAL A 276 5.11 -18.87 2.45
N LEU A 277 6.41 -18.94 2.72
CA LEU A 277 7.31 -17.81 2.56
C LEU A 277 7.39 -17.32 1.10
N LEU A 278 7.45 -18.24 0.13
CA LEU A 278 7.45 -17.91 -1.29
C LEU A 278 6.12 -17.28 -1.72
N SER A 279 4.99 -17.85 -1.29
CA SER A 279 3.66 -17.31 -1.59
C SER A 279 3.50 -15.88 -1.08
N GLU A 280 3.96 -15.62 0.15
CA GLU A 280 3.89 -14.28 0.74
C GLU A 280 4.82 -13.29 0.03
N THR A 281 6.05 -13.72 -0.23
CA THR A 281 7.01 -12.87 -0.93
C THR A 281 6.48 -12.47 -2.31
N THR A 282 5.87 -13.39 -3.04
CA THR A 282 5.28 -13.11 -4.36
C THR A 282 4.07 -12.19 -4.27
N THR A 283 3.20 -12.36 -3.27
CA THR A 283 2.05 -11.46 -3.06
C THR A 283 2.48 -10.05 -2.67
N LEU A 284 3.49 -9.91 -1.82
CA LEU A 284 4.07 -8.62 -1.45
C LEU A 284 4.67 -7.89 -2.67
N TYR A 285 5.48 -8.59 -3.47
CA TYR A 285 6.04 -8.00 -4.70
C TYR A 285 4.95 -7.60 -5.69
N ALA A 286 3.91 -8.42 -5.88
CA ALA A 286 2.78 -8.09 -6.74
C ALA A 286 2.04 -6.83 -6.24
N HIS A 287 1.87 -6.66 -4.92
CA HIS A 287 1.24 -5.48 -4.34
C HIS A 287 2.09 -4.22 -4.55
N LEU A 288 3.39 -4.29 -4.27
CA LEU A 288 4.33 -3.20 -4.49
C LEU A 288 4.41 -2.78 -5.96
N ALA A 289 4.44 -3.75 -6.88
CA ALA A 289 4.44 -3.48 -8.32
C ALA A 289 3.16 -2.75 -8.76
N ARG A 290 1.98 -3.19 -8.28
CA ARG A 290 0.70 -2.54 -8.58
C ARG A 290 0.63 -1.11 -8.06
N THR A 291 1.10 -0.86 -6.83
CA THR A 291 1.13 0.51 -6.26
C THR A 291 2.10 1.41 -7.00
N ALA A 292 3.27 0.91 -7.37
CA ALA A 292 4.24 1.65 -8.18
C ALA A 292 3.69 2.00 -9.56
N MET A 293 3.00 1.06 -10.23
CA MET A 293 2.33 1.30 -11.52
C MET A 293 1.23 2.36 -11.41
N ARG A 294 0.38 2.30 -10.38
CA ARG A 294 -0.65 3.32 -10.13
C ARG A 294 -0.07 4.71 -9.91
N ARG A 295 1.01 4.81 -9.12
CA ARG A 295 1.72 6.09 -8.90
C ARG A 295 2.33 6.63 -10.19
N ARG A 296 2.91 5.77 -11.04
CA ARG A 296 3.44 6.16 -12.37
C ARG A 296 2.33 6.63 -13.29
N ALA A 297 1.23 5.88 -13.39
CA ALA A 297 0.08 6.25 -14.21
C ALA A 297 -0.53 7.61 -13.79
N ALA A 298 -0.68 7.84 -12.48
CA ALA A 298 -1.17 9.13 -11.97
C ALA A 298 -0.21 10.28 -12.27
N ARG A 299 1.12 10.06 -12.19
CA ARG A 299 2.11 11.08 -12.58
C ARG A 299 2.05 11.39 -14.07
N ASN A 300 1.98 10.36 -14.91
CA ASN A 300 1.90 10.53 -16.36
C ASN A 300 0.61 11.26 -16.77
N ALA A 301 -0.54 10.88 -16.19
CA ALA A 301 -1.81 11.56 -16.44
C ALA A 301 -1.74 13.05 -16.05
N ARG A 302 -1.10 13.36 -14.90
CA ARG A 302 -0.88 14.75 -14.48
C ARG A 302 0.05 15.50 -15.43
N GLN A 303 1.12 14.85 -15.92
CA GLN A 303 2.05 15.44 -16.88
C GLN A 303 1.34 15.77 -18.20
N ILE A 304 0.59 14.82 -18.77
CA ILE A 304 -0.18 15.02 -20.00
C ILE A 304 -1.20 16.16 -19.82
N ALA A 305 -1.90 16.21 -18.69
CA ALA A 305 -2.81 17.29 -18.39
C ALA A 305 -2.09 18.65 -18.33
N MET A 306 -0.91 18.72 -17.72
CA MET A 306 -0.10 19.95 -17.67
C MET A 306 0.40 20.37 -19.05
N ASP A 307 0.86 19.43 -19.88
CA ASP A 307 1.35 19.72 -21.23
C ASP A 307 0.20 20.23 -22.14
N THR A 308 -0.98 19.60 -22.05
CA THR A 308 -2.18 20.04 -22.77
C THR A 308 -2.62 21.44 -22.30
N MET A 309 -2.59 21.69 -20.98
CA MET A 309 -2.89 23.01 -20.42
C MET A 309 -1.88 24.07 -20.90
N ALA A 310 -0.59 23.77 -20.92
CA ALA A 310 0.44 24.71 -21.35
C ALA A 310 0.22 25.18 -22.81
N ALA A 311 -0.16 24.25 -23.69
CA ALA A 311 -0.47 24.59 -25.08
C ALA A 311 -1.72 25.50 -25.23
N SER A 312 -2.78 25.19 -24.46
CA SER A 312 -4.00 26.01 -24.44
C SER A 312 -3.75 27.40 -23.86
N ILE A 313 -2.98 27.48 -22.76
CA ILE A 313 -2.57 28.74 -22.13
C ILE A 313 -1.80 29.64 -23.12
N ALA A 314 -0.81 29.04 -23.81
CA ALA A 314 -0.04 29.82 -24.80
C ALA A 314 -0.94 30.41 -25.90
N HIS A 315 -1.92 29.64 -26.38
CA HIS A 315 -2.87 30.11 -27.38
C HIS A 315 -3.72 31.28 -26.87
N GLU A 316 -4.24 31.20 -25.66
CA GLU A 316 -5.15 32.20 -25.09
C GLU A 316 -4.47 33.48 -24.60
N VAL A 317 -3.20 33.40 -24.20
CA VAL A 317 -2.40 34.61 -23.93
C VAL A 317 -1.99 35.28 -25.24
N ASN A 318 -1.69 34.51 -26.28
CA ASN A 318 -1.30 35.07 -27.58
C ASN A 318 -2.47 35.74 -28.32
N GLN A 319 -3.73 35.32 -28.14
CA GLN A 319 -4.90 35.93 -28.76
C GLN A 319 -5.08 37.43 -28.40
N PRO A 320 -5.20 37.82 -27.11
CA PRO A 320 -5.32 39.22 -26.74
C PRO A 320 -4.08 40.03 -27.11
N LEU A 321 -2.87 39.43 -27.01
CA LEU A 321 -1.63 40.11 -27.44
C LEU A 321 -1.62 40.40 -28.96
N GLY A 322 -2.07 39.44 -29.77
CA GLY A 322 -2.23 39.63 -31.22
C GLY A 322 -3.26 40.68 -31.54
N SER A 323 -4.41 40.72 -30.83
CA SER A 323 -5.43 41.77 -31.01
C SER A 323 -4.88 43.15 -30.62
N ILE A 324 -4.12 43.29 -29.55
CA ILE A 324 -3.46 44.54 -29.15
C ILE A 324 -2.50 45.01 -30.24
N ALA A 325 -1.64 44.12 -30.75
CA ALA A 325 -0.68 44.48 -31.79
C ALA A 325 -1.35 44.95 -33.10
N LEU A 326 -2.39 44.20 -33.54
CA LEU A 326 -3.13 44.52 -34.77
C LEU A 326 -3.86 45.86 -34.66
N ASN A 327 -4.55 46.12 -33.54
CA ASN A 327 -5.27 47.37 -33.32
C ASN A 327 -4.32 48.55 -33.11
N ALA A 328 -3.16 48.37 -32.52
CA ALA A 328 -2.12 49.39 -32.42
C ALA A 328 -1.59 49.78 -33.80
N GLU A 329 -1.36 48.80 -34.68
CA GLU A 329 -0.94 49.05 -36.06
C GLU A 329 -2.05 49.77 -36.86
N ALA A 330 -3.30 49.37 -36.71
CA ALA A 330 -4.46 50.03 -37.33
C ALA A 330 -4.61 51.48 -36.84
N ALA A 331 -4.47 51.75 -35.55
CA ALA A 331 -4.52 53.11 -35.00
C ALA A 331 -3.43 54.02 -35.60
N LEU A 332 -2.19 53.49 -35.74
CA LEU A 332 -1.10 54.22 -36.39
C LEU A 332 -1.40 54.53 -37.88
N GLN A 333 -2.00 53.57 -38.59
CA GLN A 333 -2.40 53.79 -39.99
C GLN A 333 -3.52 54.86 -40.14
N TYR A 334 -4.50 54.86 -39.22
CA TYR A 334 -5.58 55.88 -39.23
C TYR A 334 -5.06 57.27 -38.86
N LEU A 335 -4.08 57.38 -37.97
CA LEU A 335 -3.40 58.62 -37.64
C LEU A 335 -2.58 59.19 -38.82
N ALA A 336 -2.00 58.35 -39.67
CA ALA A 336 -1.19 58.72 -40.80
C ALA A 336 -2.01 59.21 -41.99
N ARG A 337 -3.34 59.10 -42.00
CA ARG A 337 -4.23 59.62 -43.05
C ARG A 337 -4.32 61.14 -42.99
N THR A 338 -4.62 61.76 -44.13
CA THR A 338 -4.79 63.22 -44.23
C THR A 338 -6.17 63.53 -44.81
N PRO A 339 -7.16 64.07 -44.04
CA PRO A 339 -7.07 64.25 -42.56
C PRO A 339 -7.06 62.95 -41.76
N PRO A 340 -6.52 62.95 -40.50
CA PRO A 340 -6.58 61.80 -39.59
C PRO A 340 -8.03 61.40 -39.33
N ASN A 341 -8.24 60.07 -39.11
CA ASN A 341 -9.57 59.54 -38.74
C ASN A 341 -9.61 59.30 -37.24
N ASP A 342 -9.93 60.31 -36.45
CA ASP A 342 -9.92 60.29 -34.99
C ASP A 342 -10.92 59.28 -34.39
N ASP A 343 -12.07 59.08 -35.07
CA ASP A 343 -13.07 58.11 -34.60
C ASP A 343 -12.57 56.67 -34.67
N GLU A 344 -11.91 56.29 -35.77
CA GLU A 344 -11.31 54.95 -35.93
C GLU A 344 -10.09 54.78 -35.05
N VAL A 345 -9.31 55.82 -34.79
CA VAL A 345 -8.20 55.77 -33.81
C VAL A 345 -8.75 55.51 -32.41
N ARG A 346 -9.82 56.17 -32.01
CA ARG A 346 -10.47 55.97 -30.72
C ARG A 346 -11.00 54.56 -30.61
N ALA A 347 -11.70 54.05 -31.61
CA ALA A 347 -12.21 52.67 -31.61
C ALA A 347 -11.07 51.64 -31.49
N ALA A 348 -9.96 51.79 -32.19
CA ALA A 348 -8.81 50.92 -32.09
C ALA A 348 -8.15 50.97 -30.70
N LEU A 349 -8.08 52.13 -30.07
CA LEU A 349 -7.58 52.26 -28.69
C LEU A 349 -8.51 51.63 -27.65
N GLU A 350 -9.83 51.72 -27.83
CA GLU A 350 -10.83 51.07 -26.99
C GLU A 350 -10.72 49.55 -27.12
N ASP A 351 -10.51 49.01 -28.30
CA ASP A 351 -10.27 47.58 -28.54
C ASP A 351 -8.96 47.08 -27.91
N ILE A 352 -7.90 47.90 -27.92
CA ILE A 352 -6.65 47.62 -27.22
C ILE A 352 -6.88 47.52 -25.71
N ALA A 353 -7.61 48.47 -25.14
CA ALA A 353 -7.93 48.46 -23.70
C ALA A 353 -8.75 47.23 -23.31
N ALA A 354 -9.76 46.88 -24.13
CA ALA A 354 -10.56 45.67 -23.91
C ALA A 354 -9.73 44.39 -24.06
N ALA A 355 -8.84 44.29 -25.04
CA ALA A 355 -7.95 43.13 -25.20
C ALA A 355 -6.94 43.01 -24.05
N SER A 356 -6.41 44.12 -23.54
CA SER A 356 -5.52 44.15 -22.37
C SER A 356 -6.22 43.67 -21.11
N ALA A 357 -7.47 44.07 -20.89
CA ALA A 357 -8.28 43.58 -19.76
C ALA A 357 -8.51 42.06 -19.84
N ARG A 358 -8.87 41.53 -21.03
CA ARG A 358 -9.02 40.08 -21.25
C ARG A 358 -7.74 39.31 -21.00
N GLY A 359 -6.59 39.80 -21.47
CA GLY A 359 -5.28 39.19 -21.21
C GLY A 359 -4.91 39.15 -19.72
N SER A 360 -5.16 40.24 -19.01
CA SER A 360 -4.95 40.33 -17.56
C SER A 360 -5.82 39.36 -16.80
N GLN A 361 -7.08 39.19 -17.20
CA GLN A 361 -8.01 38.25 -16.57
C GLN A 361 -7.58 36.78 -16.81
N ALA A 362 -7.11 36.46 -18.05
CA ALA A 362 -6.57 35.15 -18.36
C ALA A 362 -5.36 34.80 -17.49
N ILE A 363 -4.40 35.73 -17.33
CA ILE A 363 -3.21 35.55 -16.50
C ILE A 363 -3.58 35.41 -15.01
N ALA A 364 -4.56 36.20 -14.53
CA ALA A 364 -5.03 36.08 -13.12
C ALA A 364 -5.66 34.71 -12.84
N SER A 365 -6.46 34.21 -13.80
CA SER A 365 -7.07 32.86 -13.70
C SER A 365 -6.02 31.76 -13.67
N LEU A 366 -4.98 31.87 -14.48
CA LEU A 366 -3.84 30.96 -14.50
C LEU A 366 -3.04 30.99 -13.18
N ARG A 367 -2.75 32.16 -12.65
CA ARG A 367 -2.09 32.30 -11.34
C ARG A 367 -2.89 31.64 -10.22
N ALA A 368 -4.20 31.76 -10.24
CA ALA A 368 -5.06 31.12 -9.25
C ALA A 368 -5.01 29.58 -9.33
N MET A 369 -4.87 29.02 -10.53
CA MET A 369 -4.77 27.58 -10.78
C MET A 369 -3.44 26.98 -10.25
N PHE A 370 -2.33 27.73 -10.33
CA PHE A 370 -1.00 27.28 -9.92
C PHE A 370 -0.63 27.65 -8.47
N ASN A 371 -1.22 28.69 -7.91
CA ASN A 371 -0.94 29.12 -6.55
C ASN A 371 -1.68 28.24 -5.53
N LYS A 372 -1.02 27.18 -5.09
CA LYS A 372 -1.36 26.43 -3.88
C LYS A 372 -1.01 27.18 -2.56
N THR A 373 -0.67 28.46 -2.62
CA THR A 373 -0.39 29.23 -1.42
C THR A 373 -1.71 29.46 -0.68
N THR A 374 -1.97 28.65 0.32
CA THR A 374 -2.91 28.90 1.41
C THR A 374 -2.57 30.24 2.06
N ARG A 375 -3.08 31.36 1.51
CA ARG A 375 -3.30 32.56 2.31
C ARG A 375 -4.25 32.14 3.40
N GLY A 376 -3.95 32.47 4.65
CA GLY A 376 -4.64 31.92 5.81
C GLY A 376 -6.16 32.02 5.68
N ARG A 377 -6.85 30.93 5.93
CA ARG A 377 -8.31 30.92 6.05
C ARG A 377 -8.72 31.87 7.17
N VAL A 378 -9.71 32.68 6.91
CA VAL A 378 -10.29 33.62 7.89
C VAL A 378 -11.77 33.30 8.09
N SER A 379 -12.27 33.54 9.28
CA SER A 379 -13.69 33.38 9.60
C SER A 379 -14.43 34.66 9.24
N PHE A 380 -15.45 34.59 8.35
CA PHE A 380 -16.23 35.75 7.91
C PHE A 380 -17.65 35.37 7.54
N ASP A 381 -18.53 36.42 7.45
CA ASP A 381 -19.89 36.28 6.96
C ASP A 381 -19.91 36.29 5.43
N VAL A 382 -20.49 35.25 4.84
CA VAL A 382 -20.59 35.12 3.37
C VAL A 382 -21.51 36.17 2.76
N THR A 383 -22.47 36.69 3.53
CA THR A 383 -23.38 37.74 3.07
C THR A 383 -22.65 39.03 2.74
N ASP A 384 -21.64 39.40 3.54
CA ASP A 384 -20.82 40.59 3.30
C ASP A 384 -19.98 40.41 2.02
N LEU A 385 -19.47 39.21 1.77
CA LEU A 385 -18.72 38.91 0.54
C LEU A 385 -19.62 39.03 -0.69
N VAL A 386 -20.86 38.54 -0.65
CA VAL A 386 -21.81 38.69 -1.77
C VAL A 386 -22.12 40.17 -2.07
N ARG A 387 -22.34 40.99 -1.03
CA ARG A 387 -22.59 42.42 -1.18
C ARG A 387 -21.41 43.16 -1.81
N GLU A 388 -20.20 42.84 -1.38
CA GLU A 388 -18.96 43.40 -1.93
C GLU A 388 -18.80 43.06 -3.42
N VAL A 389 -19.03 41.80 -3.78
CA VAL A 389 -18.96 41.37 -5.20
C VAL A 389 -20.01 42.09 -6.06
N LEU A 390 -21.22 42.24 -5.55
CA LEU A 390 -22.25 43.00 -6.28
C LEU A 390 -21.89 44.48 -6.46
N ALA A 391 -21.26 45.09 -5.44
CA ALA A 391 -20.77 46.48 -5.56
C ALA A 391 -19.63 46.62 -6.60
N ILE A 392 -18.77 45.62 -6.72
CA ILE A 392 -17.71 45.59 -7.75
C ILE A 392 -18.32 45.52 -9.16
N LEU A 393 -19.39 44.74 -9.34
CA LEU A 393 -20.03 44.52 -10.64
C LEU A 393 -21.17 45.52 -10.96
N ASP A 394 -21.39 46.52 -10.15
CA ASP A 394 -22.53 47.45 -10.25
C ASP A 394 -22.59 48.15 -11.61
N LEU A 395 -21.44 48.61 -12.11
CA LEU A 395 -21.36 49.26 -13.43
C LEU A 395 -21.73 48.31 -14.59
N ASP A 396 -21.26 47.08 -14.54
CA ASP A 396 -21.55 46.06 -15.54
C ASP A 396 -23.03 45.65 -15.54
N LEU A 397 -23.60 45.48 -14.33
CA LEU A 397 -25.01 45.16 -14.12
C LEU A 397 -25.92 46.29 -14.70
N HIS A 398 -25.59 47.55 -14.42
CA HIS A 398 -26.31 48.70 -14.96
C HIS A 398 -26.17 48.83 -16.47
N ALA A 399 -24.95 48.69 -17.01
CA ALA A 399 -24.69 48.75 -18.44
C ALA A 399 -25.48 47.71 -19.25
N GLN A 400 -25.64 46.51 -18.68
CA GLN A 400 -26.40 45.40 -19.29
C GLN A 400 -27.89 45.36 -18.88
N ARG A 401 -28.39 46.39 -18.18
CA ARG A 401 -29.78 46.52 -17.69
C ARG A 401 -30.27 45.28 -16.94
N VAL A 402 -29.40 44.67 -16.10
CA VAL A 402 -29.74 43.50 -15.30
C VAL A 402 -30.45 43.94 -14.01
N LEU A 403 -31.65 43.43 -13.77
CA LEU A 403 -32.35 43.61 -12.50
C LEU A 403 -31.80 42.60 -11.47
N VAL A 404 -31.16 43.13 -10.44
CA VAL A 404 -30.62 42.31 -9.33
C VAL A 404 -31.64 42.22 -8.21
N SER A 405 -31.93 41.04 -7.74
CA SER A 405 -32.71 40.78 -6.52
C SER A 405 -31.90 39.90 -5.55
N THR A 406 -31.84 40.30 -4.29
CA THR A 406 -31.12 39.54 -3.26
C THR A 406 -32.11 39.05 -2.19
N ALA A 407 -31.98 37.76 -1.84
CA ALA A 407 -32.72 37.13 -0.73
C ALA A 407 -31.70 36.47 0.21
N LEU A 408 -30.90 37.33 0.87
CA LEU A 408 -29.84 36.91 1.76
C LEU A 408 -30.39 36.72 3.18
N ARG A 409 -30.26 35.52 3.73
CA ARG A 409 -30.71 35.21 5.09
C ARG A 409 -29.83 35.95 6.11
N ALA A 410 -30.45 36.64 7.04
CA ALA A 410 -29.74 37.29 8.14
C ALA A 410 -29.30 36.26 9.20
N GLY A 411 -28.13 36.48 9.81
CA GLY A 411 -27.64 35.64 10.90
C GLY A 411 -27.15 34.28 10.46
N LEU A 412 -26.58 34.18 9.24
CA LEU A 412 -25.88 32.97 8.82
C LEU A 412 -24.65 32.71 9.70
N PRO A 413 -24.34 31.44 9.98
CA PRO A 413 -23.06 31.09 10.60
C PRO A 413 -21.87 31.60 9.78
N ARG A 414 -20.73 31.79 10.44
CA ARG A 414 -19.50 32.19 9.74
C ARG A 414 -18.88 30.97 9.02
N ILE A 415 -18.15 31.21 7.95
CA ILE A 415 -17.38 30.18 7.23
C ILE A 415 -15.88 30.45 7.43
N LEU A 416 -15.08 29.37 7.53
CA LEU A 416 -13.63 29.43 7.60
C LEU A 416 -13.03 29.15 6.22
N ALA A 417 -12.71 30.23 5.46
CA ALA A 417 -12.30 30.12 4.07
C ALA A 417 -11.27 31.17 3.66
N ASP A 418 -10.63 30.99 2.50
CA ASP A 418 -9.86 32.03 1.82
C ASP A 418 -10.86 32.98 1.11
N ARG A 419 -11.04 34.17 1.72
CA ARG A 419 -11.99 35.17 1.27
C ARG A 419 -11.75 35.59 -0.18
N GLY A 420 -10.49 35.74 -0.60
CA GLY A 420 -10.14 36.13 -1.96
C GLY A 420 -10.48 35.07 -3.01
N GLN A 421 -10.29 33.80 -2.67
CA GLN A 421 -10.66 32.70 -3.57
C GLN A 421 -12.18 32.58 -3.73
N LEU A 422 -12.95 32.73 -2.66
CA LEU A 422 -14.43 32.73 -2.74
C LEU A 422 -14.97 33.96 -3.45
N GLN A 423 -14.33 35.13 -3.28
CA GLN A 423 -14.64 36.34 -4.06
C GLN A 423 -14.48 36.07 -5.54
N GLN A 424 -13.40 35.42 -5.96
CA GLN A 424 -13.16 35.03 -7.34
C GLN A 424 -14.24 34.08 -7.88
N VAL A 425 -14.69 33.09 -7.07
CA VAL A 425 -15.78 32.19 -7.45
C VAL A 425 -17.06 32.98 -7.73
N LEU A 426 -17.46 33.89 -6.82
CA LEU A 426 -18.67 34.68 -6.96
C LEU A 426 -18.57 35.62 -8.17
N LEU A 427 -17.45 36.32 -8.35
CA LEU A 427 -17.20 37.19 -9.53
C LEU A 427 -17.36 36.37 -10.81
N ASN A 428 -16.76 35.22 -10.91
CA ASN A 428 -16.80 34.40 -12.13
C ASN A 428 -18.21 33.87 -12.44
N LEU A 429 -18.96 33.42 -11.42
CA LEU A 429 -20.32 32.94 -11.62
C LEU A 429 -21.29 34.07 -12.01
N ILE A 430 -21.19 35.24 -11.38
CA ILE A 430 -22.06 36.39 -11.67
C ILE A 430 -21.72 36.95 -13.04
N THR A 431 -20.44 37.09 -13.42
CA THR A 431 -20.04 37.53 -14.78
C THR A 431 -20.54 36.55 -15.83
N ASN A 432 -20.45 35.24 -15.59
CA ASN A 432 -21.01 34.21 -16.48
C ASN A 432 -22.54 34.39 -16.66
N ALA A 433 -23.26 34.69 -15.59
CA ALA A 433 -24.69 34.96 -15.62
C ALA A 433 -25.01 36.21 -16.46
N ILE A 434 -24.27 37.33 -16.27
CA ILE A 434 -24.41 38.55 -17.06
C ILE A 434 -24.15 38.28 -18.53
N GLU A 435 -23.08 37.58 -18.88
CA GLU A 435 -22.73 37.21 -20.23
C GLU A 435 -23.76 36.30 -20.90
N SER A 436 -24.31 35.33 -20.19
CA SER A 436 -25.32 34.40 -20.71
C SER A 436 -26.61 35.15 -21.09
N MET A 437 -26.99 36.15 -20.31
CA MET A 437 -28.16 36.98 -20.57
C MET A 437 -28.02 37.90 -21.76
N ARG A 438 -26.80 38.29 -22.18
CA ARG A 438 -26.57 39.16 -23.36
C ARG A 438 -27.17 38.60 -24.67
N SER A 439 -27.25 37.29 -24.80
CA SER A 439 -27.83 36.64 -25.98
C SER A 439 -29.36 36.62 -25.99
N VAL A 440 -30.00 37.10 -24.93
CA VAL A 440 -31.45 37.08 -24.75
C VAL A 440 -32.01 38.50 -24.96
N SER A 441 -32.89 38.70 -25.93
CA SER A 441 -33.51 39.98 -26.22
C SER A 441 -35.03 39.98 -26.00
N ASP A 442 -35.63 38.84 -25.77
CA ASP A 442 -37.08 38.63 -25.67
C ASP A 442 -37.65 38.79 -24.26
N ARG A 443 -36.78 39.00 -23.29
CA ARG A 443 -37.16 39.10 -21.88
C ARG A 443 -36.23 39.99 -21.09
N GLN A 444 -36.68 40.35 -19.86
CA GLN A 444 -35.89 41.15 -18.94
C GLN A 444 -34.77 40.33 -18.31
N HIS A 445 -33.56 40.88 -18.29
CA HIS A 445 -32.41 40.26 -17.61
C HIS A 445 -32.60 40.33 -16.11
N ARG A 446 -32.63 39.19 -15.45
CA ARG A 446 -32.82 39.06 -13.99
C ARG A 446 -31.73 38.20 -13.39
N LEU A 447 -31.10 38.73 -12.37
CA LEU A 447 -30.13 38.00 -11.54
C LEU A 447 -30.67 37.94 -10.11
N ARG A 448 -30.89 36.76 -9.60
CA ARG A 448 -31.29 36.53 -8.20
C ARG A 448 -30.18 35.84 -7.47
N ILE A 449 -29.78 36.39 -6.30
CA ILE A 449 -28.81 35.78 -5.39
C ILE A 449 -29.48 35.53 -4.06
N SER A 450 -29.48 34.29 -3.62
CA SER A 450 -30.04 33.89 -2.34
C SER A 450 -29.04 33.11 -1.50
N SER A 451 -29.16 33.24 -0.21
CA SER A 451 -28.39 32.42 0.73
C SER A 451 -29.31 31.81 1.78
N ASP A 452 -29.07 30.56 2.12
CA ASP A 452 -29.83 29.81 3.11
C ASP A 452 -28.93 28.89 3.94
N PHE A 453 -29.43 28.56 5.12
CA PHE A 453 -28.84 27.57 6.02
C PHE A 453 -29.95 26.59 6.46
N PRO A 454 -30.11 25.44 5.74
CA PRO A 454 -31.17 24.50 6.01
C PRO A 454 -31.03 23.88 7.41
N GLU A 455 -32.13 23.70 8.12
CA GLU A 455 -32.14 23.10 9.45
C GLU A 455 -31.59 21.67 9.40
N GLY A 456 -30.68 21.35 10.32
CA GLY A 456 -30.02 20.04 10.39
C GLY A 456 -28.86 19.82 9.42
N MET A 457 -28.46 20.83 8.64
CA MET A 457 -27.28 20.78 7.80
C MET A 457 -26.13 21.59 8.41
N SER A 458 -24.89 21.19 8.11
CA SER A 458 -23.65 21.87 8.51
C SER A 458 -23.07 22.73 7.38
N GLU A 459 -23.88 23.10 6.38
CA GLU A 459 -23.45 23.81 5.17
C GLU A 459 -24.36 24.98 4.86
N ILE A 460 -23.75 26.14 4.56
CA ILE A 460 -24.46 27.29 3.98
C ILE A 460 -24.59 27.08 2.47
N ARG A 461 -25.77 27.37 1.92
CA ARG A 461 -26.02 27.37 0.49
C ARG A 461 -26.14 28.78 -0.05
N ILE A 462 -25.47 29.03 -1.17
CA ILE A 462 -25.57 30.28 -1.94
C ILE A 462 -26.04 29.89 -3.34
N SER A 463 -27.17 30.43 -3.79
CA SER A 463 -27.72 30.20 -5.11
C SER A 463 -27.65 31.47 -5.94
N ILE A 464 -27.15 31.35 -7.16
CA ILE A 464 -27.06 32.41 -8.17
C ILE A 464 -27.92 31.96 -9.34
N GLU A 465 -29.03 32.69 -9.58
CA GLU A 465 -30.03 32.36 -10.57
C GLU A 465 -30.02 33.45 -11.68
N ASP A 466 -29.89 33.10 -12.93
CA ASP A 466 -29.99 33.98 -14.08
C ASP A 466 -31.25 33.71 -14.94
N SER A 467 -31.58 34.65 -15.79
CA SER A 467 -32.67 34.53 -16.78
C SER A 467 -32.16 34.29 -18.22
N GLY A 468 -30.96 33.73 -18.33
CA GLY A 468 -30.32 33.42 -19.60
C GLY A 468 -30.99 32.26 -20.37
N PRO A 469 -30.33 31.71 -21.39
CA PRO A 469 -30.88 30.60 -22.19
C PRO A 469 -30.98 29.29 -21.42
N GLY A 470 -30.26 29.14 -20.29
CA GLY A 470 -30.21 27.91 -19.50
C GLY A 470 -29.10 26.95 -19.93
N ILE A 471 -29.11 25.76 -19.34
CA ILE A 471 -28.15 24.69 -19.61
C ILE A 471 -28.95 23.46 -20.01
N ASP A 472 -28.50 22.76 -21.05
CA ASP A 472 -29.09 21.44 -21.40
C ASP A 472 -28.79 20.41 -20.34
N GLN A 473 -29.79 19.57 -20.02
CA GLN A 473 -29.68 18.56 -18.97
C GLN A 473 -28.50 17.58 -19.19
N GLN A 474 -28.12 17.37 -20.44
CA GLN A 474 -26.96 16.53 -20.80
C GLN A 474 -25.62 17.19 -20.46
N ASP A 475 -25.59 18.51 -20.36
CA ASP A 475 -24.36 19.28 -20.15
C ASP A 475 -24.14 19.75 -18.72
N GLU A 476 -25.13 19.58 -17.80
CA GLU A 476 -25.01 19.99 -16.39
C GLU A 476 -23.76 19.47 -15.67
N LYS A 477 -23.25 18.30 -16.05
CA LYS A 477 -22.01 17.75 -15.51
C LYS A 477 -20.79 18.17 -16.31
N LYS A 478 -20.94 18.31 -17.63
CA LYS A 478 -19.84 18.62 -18.54
C LYS A 478 -19.35 20.06 -18.46
N ILE A 479 -20.22 21.02 -18.07
CA ILE A 479 -19.82 22.43 -17.91
C ILE A 479 -18.71 22.64 -16.88
N PHE A 480 -18.45 21.66 -16.02
CA PHE A 480 -17.35 21.67 -15.06
C PHE A 480 -16.11 20.92 -15.56
N GLU A 481 -16.16 20.28 -16.72
CA GLU A 481 -15.00 19.65 -17.34
C GLU A 481 -14.07 20.72 -17.93
N PRO A 482 -12.75 20.58 -17.79
CA PRO A 482 -11.81 21.53 -18.38
C PRO A 482 -12.02 21.66 -19.89
N PHE A 483 -12.00 22.88 -20.40
CA PHE A 483 -12.14 23.21 -21.82
C PHE A 483 -13.55 23.02 -22.42
N PHE A 484 -14.53 22.61 -21.63
CA PHE A 484 -15.91 22.60 -22.11
C PHE A 484 -16.49 24.01 -22.07
N SER A 485 -16.88 24.53 -23.23
CA SER A 485 -17.55 25.83 -23.38
C SER A 485 -18.61 25.79 -24.47
N THR A 486 -19.76 26.34 -24.18
CA THR A 486 -20.82 26.58 -25.17
C THR A 486 -20.67 27.93 -25.87
N LYS A 487 -19.70 28.76 -25.45
CA LYS A 487 -19.44 30.11 -26.00
C LYS A 487 -18.28 30.05 -26.99
N PRO A 488 -18.36 30.74 -28.17
CA PRO A 488 -17.29 30.76 -29.18
C PRO A 488 -15.95 31.33 -28.67
N SER A 489 -15.98 32.20 -27.67
CA SER A 489 -14.79 32.87 -27.10
C SER A 489 -14.48 32.46 -25.69
N GLY A 490 -15.15 31.42 -25.14
CA GLY A 490 -15.00 31.01 -23.76
C GLY A 490 -14.01 29.85 -23.60
N MET A 491 -13.02 30.01 -22.70
CA MET A 491 -12.00 29.00 -22.37
C MET A 491 -12.54 27.66 -21.83
N GLY A 492 -13.75 27.64 -21.27
CA GLY A 492 -14.24 26.48 -20.52
C GLY A 492 -13.46 26.14 -19.24
N ILE A 493 -12.61 27.07 -18.74
CA ILE A 493 -11.79 26.83 -17.53
C ILE A 493 -12.42 27.50 -16.28
N GLY A 494 -13.18 28.57 -16.46
CA GLY A 494 -13.71 29.35 -15.34
C GLY A 494 -14.53 28.55 -14.34
N LEU A 495 -15.47 27.72 -14.81
CA LEU A 495 -16.29 26.87 -13.96
C LEU A 495 -15.50 25.74 -13.31
N THR A 496 -14.49 25.20 -13.99
CA THR A 496 -13.55 24.19 -13.44
C THR A 496 -12.76 24.77 -12.27
N ILE A 497 -12.29 26.03 -12.39
CA ILE A 497 -11.60 26.74 -11.31
C ILE A 497 -12.55 26.97 -10.14
N CYS A 498 -13.76 27.46 -10.38
CA CYS A 498 -14.77 27.65 -9.35
C CYS A 498 -15.01 26.34 -8.55
N ARG A 499 -15.22 25.23 -9.25
CA ARG A 499 -15.42 23.93 -8.62
C ARG A 499 -14.22 23.48 -7.81
N SER A 500 -13.00 23.68 -8.33
CA SER A 500 -11.76 23.33 -7.61
C SER A 500 -11.59 24.14 -6.33
N ILE A 501 -11.86 25.47 -6.39
CA ILE A 501 -11.81 26.33 -5.20
C ILE A 501 -12.83 25.88 -4.18
N VAL A 502 -14.10 25.69 -4.56
CA VAL A 502 -15.16 25.28 -3.64
C VAL A 502 -14.85 23.93 -2.98
N ILE A 503 -14.39 22.94 -3.74
CA ILE A 503 -13.95 21.63 -3.23
C ILE A 503 -12.77 21.77 -2.27
N SER A 504 -11.81 22.65 -2.54
CA SER A 504 -10.66 22.86 -1.65
C SER A 504 -11.05 23.45 -0.29
N HIS A 505 -12.24 24.07 -0.21
CA HIS A 505 -12.85 24.57 1.01
C HIS A 505 -13.82 23.58 1.67
N GLY A 506 -13.86 22.33 1.19
CA GLY A 506 -14.73 21.25 1.72
C GLY A 506 -16.18 21.36 1.24
N GLY A 507 -16.47 22.25 0.30
CA GLY A 507 -17.80 22.50 -0.23
C GLY A 507 -18.11 21.76 -1.54
N SER A 508 -19.27 22.05 -2.12
CA SER A 508 -19.70 21.56 -3.43
C SER A 508 -20.28 22.67 -4.31
N LEU A 509 -20.05 22.58 -5.63
CA LEU A 509 -20.62 23.47 -6.64
C LEU A 509 -21.44 22.63 -7.62
N ARG A 510 -22.70 23.02 -7.81
CA ARG A 510 -23.67 22.36 -8.71
C ARG A 510 -24.30 23.38 -9.64
N ALA A 511 -24.81 22.91 -10.76
CA ALA A 511 -25.58 23.73 -11.70
C ALA A 511 -26.86 22.99 -12.10
N PHE A 512 -27.95 23.73 -12.23
CA PHE A 512 -29.26 23.21 -12.58
C PHE A 512 -29.90 24.11 -13.65
N SER A 513 -30.67 23.52 -14.53
CA SER A 513 -31.52 24.27 -15.44
C SER A 513 -32.68 24.93 -14.67
N ASN A 514 -32.87 26.22 -14.79
CA ASN A 514 -33.99 26.96 -14.19
C ASN A 514 -35.21 26.90 -15.11
N LYS A 515 -36.42 26.73 -14.53
CA LYS A 515 -37.67 26.71 -15.30
C LYS A 515 -38.44 28.02 -15.08
N PRO A 516 -38.97 28.65 -16.12
CA PRO A 516 -39.03 28.17 -17.53
C PRO A 516 -37.76 28.44 -18.34
N TYR A 517 -36.79 29.21 -17.83
CA TYR A 517 -35.53 29.55 -18.51
C TYR A 517 -34.49 30.00 -17.48
N GLY A 518 -33.20 29.92 -17.87
CA GLY A 518 -32.06 30.34 -17.06
C GLY A 518 -31.29 29.19 -16.39
N THR A 519 -30.28 29.57 -15.63
CA THR A 519 -29.41 28.65 -14.92
C THR A 519 -29.37 29.00 -13.43
N ILE A 520 -29.28 27.95 -12.57
CA ILE A 520 -29.03 28.09 -11.14
C ILE A 520 -27.67 27.47 -10.83
N PHE A 521 -26.74 28.27 -10.32
CA PHE A 521 -25.50 27.76 -9.69
C PHE A 521 -25.67 27.75 -8.17
N GLU A 522 -25.46 26.59 -7.56
CA GLU A 522 -25.53 26.38 -6.12
C GLU A 522 -24.16 26.06 -5.54
N ILE A 523 -23.70 26.89 -4.62
CA ILE A 523 -22.48 26.70 -3.82
C ILE A 523 -22.89 26.26 -2.43
N ALA A 524 -22.41 25.11 -1.95
CA ALA A 524 -22.52 24.69 -0.56
C ALA A 524 -21.14 24.77 0.12
N LEU A 525 -21.07 25.41 1.28
CA LEU A 525 -19.84 25.62 2.03
C LEU A 525 -20.03 25.21 3.50
N PRO A 526 -19.09 24.46 4.10
CA PRO A 526 -19.19 24.06 5.51
C PRO A 526 -19.08 25.29 6.43
N VAL A 527 -19.84 25.27 7.52
CA VAL A 527 -19.77 26.30 8.56
C VAL A 527 -18.55 26.11 9.46
N ASP A 528 -18.10 27.20 10.08
CA ASP A 528 -17.03 27.17 11.09
C ASP A 528 -17.58 26.56 12.38
N ALA A 529 -17.12 25.35 12.71
CA ALA A 529 -17.61 24.61 13.88
C ALA A 529 -17.27 25.28 15.23
N GLU A 530 -16.28 26.17 15.26
CA GLU A 530 -15.88 26.86 16.50
C GLU A 530 -16.80 28.02 16.90
N HIS A 531 -17.70 28.47 16.02
CA HIS A 531 -18.59 29.64 16.26
C HIS A 531 -20.08 29.31 16.11
N SER A 532 -20.46 28.02 16.19
CA SER A 532 -21.87 27.57 16.10
C SER A 532 -22.49 27.25 17.48
N SER A 533 -22.10 27.96 18.51
CA SER A 533 -22.73 27.88 19.87
C SER A 533 -23.47 29.16 20.21
#